data_cb76791a96c8e83613f6d14c8dfdd15d
#
_entry.id   cb76791a96c8e83613f6d14c8dfdd15d
#
_cell.length_a   1.000
_cell.length_b   1.000
_cell.length_c   1.000
_cell.angle_alpha   90.00
_cell.angle_beta   90.00
_cell.angle_gamma   90.00
#
_symmetry.space_group_name_H-M   'P 1'
#
loop_
_entity.id
_entity.type
_entity.pdbx_description
1 polymer ?
#
loop_
_entity_poly.entity_id
_entity_poly.type
_entity_poly.pdbx_seq_one_letter_code
_entity_poly.pdbx_strand_id
1 'polypeptide(L)'
;MKVQYWQHNLKFRHPFTISKGTKTHQPTLIVELEHFGIKGYGEASAIAYYNIEKFSFTDPERDGHYLHHLLPNNNFLVCALDIAAWDKYKKMRGKKLYELWEGDISKNAICDYTIGIDTVDKMVEKMKEKPWPIYKIKVGTADDIAIVKALRENTDAVLRVDANAAWDIETALKLIPELDKLGVELVEQPLAKDDWEGMKILYKESTLPLYADESCVIESDVERCHNHFHGINIKLTKCSGITPARRMINKAKELDMKVMVGCMNESTVGSSAIAHLLPFIDHVDMDGPLLLEEDVATGINYDYGKIGYSDAPGLGINYTGVFKK
;
A
#
# COMPACT_ATOMS: atom_id res chain seq x y z
N MET A 1 -7.84 -17.09 -23.93
CA MET A 1 -7.99 -16.22 -22.74
C MET A 1 -8.29 -14.84 -23.27
N LYS A 2 -9.35 -14.20 -22.76
CA LYS A 2 -9.73 -12.84 -23.12
C LYS A 2 -9.18 -11.88 -22.06
N VAL A 3 -8.66 -10.74 -22.49
CA VAL A 3 -8.16 -9.67 -21.60
C VAL A 3 -8.96 -8.42 -21.91
N GLN A 4 -9.49 -7.78 -20.87
CA GLN A 4 -10.13 -6.47 -20.97
C GLN A 4 -9.54 -5.56 -19.89
N TYR A 5 -9.61 -4.25 -20.09
CA TYR A 5 -9.13 -3.29 -19.11
C TYR A 5 -9.96 -2.00 -19.14
N TRP A 6 -9.97 -1.31 -18.01
CA TRP A 6 -10.63 -0.01 -17.82
C TRP A 6 -9.72 0.92 -17.03
N GLN A 7 -9.67 2.15 -17.43
CA GLN A 7 -9.01 3.21 -16.67
C GLN A 7 -10.05 3.97 -15.87
N HIS A 8 -9.78 4.17 -14.60
CA HIS A 8 -10.61 4.97 -13.70
C HIS A 8 -9.77 6.08 -13.08
N ASN A 9 -10.44 7.14 -12.67
CA ASN A 9 -9.84 8.24 -11.95
C ASN A 9 -10.55 8.35 -10.60
N LEU A 10 -10.06 7.64 -9.60
CA LEU A 10 -10.68 7.49 -8.29
C LEU A 10 -10.58 8.80 -7.52
N LYS A 11 -11.72 9.40 -7.17
CA LYS A 11 -11.78 10.66 -6.46
C LYS A 11 -11.59 10.46 -4.96
N PHE A 12 -10.73 11.26 -4.34
CA PHE A 12 -10.57 11.28 -2.88
C PHE A 12 -11.68 12.08 -2.19
N ARG A 13 -12.07 11.67 -0.98
CA ARG A 13 -13.00 12.41 -0.10
C ARG A 13 -12.43 13.77 0.31
N HIS A 14 -11.13 13.79 0.62
CA HIS A 14 -10.35 14.98 0.94
C HIS A 14 -9.10 15.01 0.05
N PRO A 15 -8.56 16.17 -0.29
CA PRO A 15 -7.26 16.24 -0.95
C PRO A 15 -6.22 15.44 -0.15
N PHE A 16 -5.48 14.58 -0.82
CA PHE A 16 -4.46 13.73 -0.21
C PHE A 16 -3.09 14.33 -0.43
N THR A 17 -2.47 14.82 0.64
CA THR A 17 -1.18 15.51 0.60
C THR A 17 -0.11 14.73 1.33
N ILE A 18 1.03 14.56 0.67
CA ILE A 18 2.30 14.05 1.21
C ILE A 18 3.39 15.10 0.97
N SER A 19 4.61 14.88 1.49
CA SER A 19 5.74 15.80 1.28
C SER A 19 6.05 16.11 -0.19
N LYS A 20 5.64 15.25 -1.13
CA LYS A 20 5.88 15.36 -2.58
C LYS A 20 4.73 15.98 -3.38
N GLY A 21 3.64 16.39 -2.73
CA GLY A 21 2.54 17.07 -3.39
C GLY A 21 1.15 16.59 -2.98
N THR A 22 0.15 17.22 -3.59
CA THR A 22 -1.27 16.99 -3.30
C THR A 22 -1.97 16.36 -4.49
N LYS A 23 -2.81 15.37 -4.23
CA LYS A 23 -3.68 14.72 -5.21
C LYS A 23 -5.13 14.83 -4.79
N THR A 24 -6.04 15.01 -5.75
CA THR A 24 -7.49 14.94 -5.56
C THR A 24 -8.10 13.67 -6.16
N HIS A 25 -7.32 12.97 -6.98
CA HIS A 25 -7.71 11.73 -7.65
C HIS A 25 -6.52 10.78 -7.74
N GLN A 26 -6.81 9.47 -7.77
CA GLN A 26 -5.86 8.42 -8.07
C GLN A 26 -6.23 7.77 -9.41
N PRO A 27 -5.46 8.00 -10.48
CA PRO A 27 -5.64 7.26 -11.72
C PRO A 27 -5.28 5.79 -11.52
N THR A 28 -6.14 4.88 -11.99
CA THR A 28 -5.92 3.45 -11.84
C THR A 28 -6.35 2.67 -13.07
N LEU A 29 -5.77 1.50 -13.26
CA LEU A 29 -6.09 0.53 -14.28
C LEU A 29 -6.68 -0.72 -13.64
N ILE A 30 -7.87 -1.12 -14.07
CA ILE A 30 -8.46 -2.41 -13.74
C ILE A 30 -8.30 -3.34 -14.95
N VAL A 31 -7.83 -4.56 -14.70
CA VAL A 31 -7.69 -5.61 -15.71
C VAL A 31 -8.65 -6.76 -15.37
N GLU A 32 -9.36 -7.27 -16.38
CA GLU A 32 -10.14 -8.50 -16.33
C GLU A 32 -9.47 -9.58 -17.19
N LEU A 33 -9.25 -10.74 -16.61
CA LEU A 33 -8.85 -11.96 -17.32
C LEU A 33 -10.02 -12.93 -17.36
N GLU A 34 -10.51 -13.27 -18.54
CA GLU A 34 -11.60 -14.24 -18.71
C GLU A 34 -11.12 -15.51 -19.42
N HIS A 35 -11.52 -16.67 -18.89
CA HIS A 35 -11.31 -17.97 -19.51
C HIS A 35 -12.39 -18.95 -19.05
N PHE A 36 -13.09 -19.59 -20.00
CA PHE A 36 -14.23 -20.48 -19.74
C PHE A 36 -15.33 -19.84 -18.88
N GLY A 37 -15.63 -18.56 -19.10
CA GLY A 37 -16.66 -17.82 -18.37
C GLY A 37 -16.26 -17.40 -16.94
N ILE A 38 -15.07 -17.73 -16.49
CA ILE A 38 -14.56 -17.33 -15.16
C ILE A 38 -13.69 -16.09 -15.33
N LYS A 39 -14.05 -15.05 -14.59
CA LYS A 39 -13.40 -13.73 -14.62
C LYS A 39 -12.57 -13.50 -13.36
N GLY A 40 -11.34 -13.04 -13.54
CA GLY A 40 -10.49 -12.53 -12.47
C GLY A 40 -10.17 -11.07 -12.71
N TYR A 41 -10.10 -10.30 -11.64
CA TYR A 41 -9.85 -8.86 -11.67
C TYR A 41 -8.55 -8.51 -10.94
N GLY A 42 -7.84 -7.50 -11.44
CA GLY A 42 -6.66 -6.96 -10.81
C GLY A 42 -6.53 -5.48 -11.07
N GLU A 43 -5.72 -4.80 -10.28
CA GLU A 43 -5.56 -3.35 -10.29
C GLU A 43 -4.10 -2.95 -10.26
N ALA A 44 -3.80 -1.81 -10.89
CA ALA A 44 -2.55 -1.08 -10.74
C ALA A 44 -2.80 0.43 -10.77
N SER A 45 -2.33 1.13 -9.75
CA SER A 45 -2.39 2.58 -9.68
C SER A 45 -1.31 3.23 -10.53
N ALA A 46 -1.63 4.32 -11.23
CA ALA A 46 -0.66 5.12 -11.94
C ALA A 46 0.00 6.12 -10.98
N ILE A 47 1.33 6.06 -10.84
CA ILE A 47 2.09 6.87 -9.87
C ILE A 47 3.22 7.61 -10.58
N ALA A 48 3.12 8.93 -10.68
CA ALA A 48 4.09 9.78 -11.37
C ALA A 48 5.52 9.68 -10.79
N TYR A 49 5.66 9.44 -9.49
CA TYR A 49 6.95 9.23 -8.83
C TYR A 49 7.76 8.09 -9.45
N TYR A 50 7.08 7.07 -9.99
CA TYR A 50 7.69 5.95 -10.70
C TYR A 50 7.63 6.12 -12.23
N ASN A 51 7.43 7.35 -12.74
CA ASN A 51 7.28 7.68 -14.16
C ASN A 51 6.06 7.03 -14.83
N ILE A 52 5.02 6.71 -14.07
CA ILE A 52 3.77 6.17 -14.56
C ILE A 52 2.65 7.14 -14.22
N GLU A 53 2.40 8.10 -15.12
CA GLU A 53 1.32 9.07 -14.97
C GLU A 53 -0.03 8.51 -15.42
N LYS A 54 0.00 7.67 -16.45
CA LYS A 54 -1.16 6.98 -17.02
C LYS A 54 -0.73 5.72 -17.75
N PHE A 55 -1.65 4.78 -17.91
CA PHE A 55 -1.48 3.63 -18.79
C PHE A 55 -1.94 4.02 -20.19
N SER A 56 -1.07 3.83 -21.19
CA SER A 56 -1.39 4.10 -22.60
C SER A 56 -1.46 2.79 -23.37
N PHE A 57 -2.60 2.55 -24.01
CA PHE A 57 -2.84 1.42 -24.89
C PHE A 57 -3.25 1.95 -26.25
N THR A 58 -2.67 1.43 -27.32
CA THR A 58 -2.94 1.90 -28.68
C THR A 58 -4.15 1.20 -29.30
N ASP A 59 -4.47 -0.03 -28.90
CA ASP A 59 -5.62 -0.79 -29.41
C ASP A 59 -5.92 -2.00 -28.52
N PRO A 60 -7.11 -2.06 -27.86
CA PRO A 60 -7.50 -3.17 -26.96
C PRO A 60 -7.67 -4.52 -27.68
N GLU A 61 -8.11 -4.53 -28.92
CA GLU A 61 -8.34 -5.78 -29.68
C GLU A 61 -7.06 -6.36 -30.28
N ARG A 62 -6.05 -5.54 -30.51
CA ARG A 62 -4.73 -5.93 -31.00
C ARG A 62 -3.81 -6.45 -29.90
N ASP A 63 -4.06 -6.07 -28.65
CA ASP A 63 -3.06 -6.10 -27.58
C ASP A 63 -2.94 -7.44 -26.84
N GLY A 64 -3.73 -8.46 -27.15
CA GLY A 64 -3.50 -9.81 -26.61
C GLY A 64 -2.08 -10.36 -26.88
N HIS A 65 -1.45 -9.92 -27.97
CA HIS A 65 -0.05 -10.22 -28.28
C HIS A 65 0.92 -9.12 -27.80
N TYR A 66 0.47 -7.88 -27.60
CA TYR A 66 1.30 -6.72 -27.23
C TYR A 66 1.65 -6.68 -25.75
N LEU A 67 0.83 -7.25 -24.89
CA LEU A 67 1.11 -7.34 -23.45
C LEU A 67 2.49 -7.96 -23.16
N HIS A 68 2.91 -8.96 -23.93
CA HIS A 68 4.23 -9.57 -23.80
C HIS A 68 5.40 -8.61 -24.11
N HIS A 69 5.21 -7.62 -24.97
CA HIS A 69 6.24 -6.63 -25.30
C HIS A 69 6.26 -5.44 -24.35
N LEU A 70 5.15 -5.13 -23.69
CA LEU A 70 5.06 -4.07 -22.69
C LEU A 70 5.46 -4.54 -21.28
N LEU A 71 5.34 -5.83 -20.99
CA LEU A 71 5.59 -6.45 -19.69
C LEU A 71 7.02 -6.29 -19.15
N PRO A 72 8.11 -6.37 -19.96
CA PRO A 72 9.47 -6.35 -19.41
C PRO A 72 9.85 -5.05 -18.72
N ASN A 73 9.13 -3.95 -18.97
CA ASN A 73 9.50 -2.63 -18.48
C ASN A 73 8.38 -1.93 -17.70
N ASN A 74 7.27 -2.61 -17.39
CA ASN A 74 6.15 -2.01 -16.66
C ASN A 74 5.64 -2.90 -15.53
N ASN A 75 6.33 -2.85 -14.39
CA ASN A 75 5.98 -3.57 -13.17
C ASN A 75 4.53 -3.34 -12.73
N PHE A 76 4.00 -2.15 -12.97
CA PHE A 76 2.64 -1.76 -12.59
C PHE A 76 1.58 -2.50 -13.43
N LEU A 77 1.77 -2.62 -14.74
CA LEU A 77 0.86 -3.41 -15.58
C LEU A 77 0.92 -4.90 -15.22
N VAL A 78 2.13 -5.42 -14.98
CA VAL A 78 2.33 -6.81 -14.52
C VAL A 78 1.58 -7.05 -13.23
N CYS A 79 1.56 -6.09 -12.30
CA CYS A 79 0.80 -6.18 -11.05
C CYS A 79 -0.69 -6.45 -11.29
N ALA A 80 -1.34 -5.65 -12.14
CA ALA A 80 -2.76 -5.83 -12.44
C ALA A 80 -3.05 -7.22 -13.05
N LEU A 81 -2.17 -7.69 -13.94
CA LEU A 81 -2.29 -9.03 -14.56
C LEU A 81 -2.05 -10.16 -13.56
N ASP A 82 -1.05 -10.05 -12.69
CA ASP A 82 -0.75 -11.06 -11.66
C ASP A 82 -1.90 -11.19 -10.67
N ILE A 83 -2.42 -10.06 -10.17
CA ILE A 83 -3.59 -10.05 -9.28
C ILE A 83 -4.81 -10.68 -9.96
N ALA A 84 -5.12 -10.32 -11.21
CA ALA A 84 -6.24 -10.87 -11.96
C ALA A 84 -6.08 -12.39 -12.21
N ALA A 85 -4.86 -12.85 -12.44
CA ALA A 85 -4.56 -14.27 -12.61
C ALA A 85 -4.80 -15.06 -11.32
N TRP A 86 -4.38 -14.54 -10.17
CA TRP A 86 -4.64 -15.16 -8.87
C TRP A 86 -6.11 -15.19 -8.52
N ASP A 87 -6.84 -14.08 -8.73
CA ASP A 87 -8.28 -14.02 -8.50
C ASP A 87 -9.03 -15.07 -9.34
N LYS A 88 -8.75 -15.12 -10.66
CA LYS A 88 -9.33 -16.11 -11.56
C LYS A 88 -8.99 -17.54 -11.13
N TYR A 89 -7.73 -17.84 -10.84
CA TYR A 89 -7.27 -19.16 -10.44
C TYR A 89 -8.03 -19.68 -9.21
N LYS A 90 -8.24 -18.83 -8.21
CA LYS A 90 -8.92 -19.22 -6.98
C LYS A 90 -10.43 -19.32 -7.15
N LYS A 91 -11.05 -18.49 -7.99
CA LYS A 91 -12.45 -18.64 -8.40
C LYS A 91 -12.70 -19.99 -9.07
N MET A 92 -11.79 -20.47 -9.93
CA MET A 92 -11.85 -21.80 -10.53
C MET A 92 -11.80 -22.93 -9.49
N ARG A 93 -11.23 -22.69 -8.32
CA ARG A 93 -11.10 -23.67 -7.22
C ARG A 93 -12.17 -23.50 -6.14
N GLY A 94 -13.04 -22.51 -6.23
CA GLY A 94 -14.07 -22.21 -5.22
C GLY A 94 -13.49 -21.86 -3.84
N LYS A 95 -12.28 -21.31 -3.76
CA LYS A 95 -11.58 -21.01 -2.50
C LYS A 95 -11.08 -19.57 -2.48
N LYS A 96 -10.83 -19.05 -1.28
CA LYS A 96 -10.17 -17.76 -1.08
C LYS A 96 -8.66 -17.89 -1.24
N LEU A 97 -7.99 -16.78 -1.59
CA LEU A 97 -6.56 -16.84 -1.92
C LEU A 97 -5.68 -17.17 -0.69
N TYR A 98 -5.93 -16.59 0.48
CA TYR A 98 -5.14 -16.87 1.69
C TYR A 98 -5.19 -18.36 2.10
N GLU A 99 -6.28 -19.08 1.80
CA GLU A 99 -6.43 -20.52 2.10
C GLU A 99 -5.43 -21.38 1.33
N LEU A 100 -4.94 -20.91 0.16
CA LEU A 100 -3.93 -21.65 -0.60
C LEU A 100 -2.61 -21.78 0.17
N TRP A 101 -2.33 -20.79 1.00
CA TRP A 101 -1.08 -20.70 1.76
C TRP A 101 -1.29 -20.99 3.25
N GLU A 102 -2.43 -21.63 3.59
CA GLU A 102 -2.77 -21.98 4.97
C GLU A 102 -2.76 -20.77 5.92
N GLY A 103 -3.16 -19.61 5.41
CA GLY A 103 -3.19 -18.36 6.17
C GLY A 103 -4.24 -18.38 7.27
N ASP A 104 -3.81 -18.10 8.48
CA ASP A 104 -4.66 -17.98 9.65
C ASP A 104 -5.13 -16.52 9.81
N ILE A 105 -6.39 -16.26 9.43
CA ILE A 105 -6.97 -14.91 9.48
C ILE A 105 -7.11 -14.35 10.91
N SER A 106 -7.00 -15.17 11.94
CA SER A 106 -6.96 -14.68 13.33
C SER A 106 -5.68 -13.88 13.64
N LYS A 107 -4.65 -14.04 12.81
CA LYS A 107 -3.36 -13.34 12.89
C LYS A 107 -3.26 -12.13 11.99
N ASN A 108 -4.36 -11.72 11.36
CA ASN A 108 -4.37 -10.57 10.47
C ASN A 108 -3.87 -9.32 11.19
N ALA A 109 -2.95 -8.61 10.53
CA ALA A 109 -2.55 -7.27 10.93
C ALA A 109 -3.76 -6.32 10.90
N ILE A 110 -3.80 -5.37 11.84
CA ILE A 110 -4.82 -4.32 11.90
C ILE A 110 -4.42 -3.21 10.93
N CYS A 111 -5.36 -2.82 10.06
CA CYS A 111 -5.15 -1.75 9.09
C CYS A 111 -5.08 -0.39 9.79
N ASP A 112 -4.08 0.40 9.46
CA ASP A 112 -4.04 1.80 9.85
C ASP A 112 -4.96 2.68 8.98
N TYR A 113 -5.15 3.93 9.38
CA TYR A 113 -5.86 4.98 8.65
C TYR A 113 -4.93 6.17 8.45
N THR A 114 -4.74 6.58 7.20
CA THR A 114 -3.78 7.62 6.84
C THR A 114 -4.35 9.03 7.03
N ILE A 115 -3.61 9.85 7.76
CA ILE A 115 -3.82 11.29 7.86
C ILE A 115 -2.78 11.99 6.99
N GLY A 116 -3.22 12.52 5.85
CA GLY A 116 -2.37 13.31 4.95
C GLY A 116 -2.03 14.68 5.55
N ILE A 117 -0.92 15.27 5.09
CA ILE A 117 -0.46 16.60 5.54
C ILE A 117 -1.53 17.67 5.29
N ASP A 118 -1.81 18.45 6.31
CA ASP A 118 -2.68 19.64 6.28
C ASP A 118 -2.29 20.56 7.45
N THR A 119 -3.07 21.60 7.72
CA THR A 119 -2.93 22.33 8.98
C THR A 119 -3.20 21.41 10.18
N VAL A 120 -2.55 21.65 11.30
CA VAL A 120 -2.69 20.83 12.52
C VAL A 120 -4.17 20.62 12.88
N ASP A 121 -4.96 21.69 12.87
CA ASP A 121 -6.38 21.64 13.22
C ASP A 121 -7.18 20.71 12.30
N LYS A 122 -6.92 20.77 10.99
CA LYS A 122 -7.57 19.89 10.01
C LYS A 122 -7.12 18.44 10.15
N MET A 123 -5.86 18.18 10.47
CA MET A 123 -5.37 16.82 10.70
C MET A 123 -6.05 16.22 11.95
N VAL A 124 -6.20 17.01 13.02
CA VAL A 124 -6.95 16.60 14.23
C VAL A 124 -8.43 16.39 13.91
N GLU A 125 -9.04 17.26 13.10
CA GLU A 125 -10.44 17.10 12.64
C GLU A 125 -10.64 15.79 11.87
N LYS A 126 -9.80 15.50 10.87
CA LYS A 126 -9.84 14.25 10.08
C LYS A 126 -9.69 13.01 10.96
N MET A 127 -8.79 13.07 11.97
CA MET A 127 -8.61 11.99 12.92
C MET A 127 -9.89 11.76 13.76
N LYS A 128 -10.55 12.82 14.23
CA LYS A 128 -11.80 12.76 14.99
C LYS A 128 -13.00 12.32 14.14
N GLU A 129 -13.01 12.67 12.86
CA GLU A 129 -14.03 12.24 11.88
C GLU A 129 -14.05 10.71 11.72
N LYS A 130 -12.87 10.08 11.80
CA LYS A 130 -12.68 8.64 11.65
C LYS A 130 -11.90 8.06 12.83
N PRO A 131 -12.51 7.82 13.99
CA PRO A 131 -11.84 7.12 15.10
C PRO A 131 -11.30 5.76 14.63
N TRP A 132 -10.01 5.50 14.87
CA TRP A 132 -9.31 4.33 14.36
C TRP A 132 -8.25 3.83 15.36
N PRO A 133 -7.91 2.54 15.40
CA PRO A 133 -6.96 2.01 16.39
C PRO A 133 -5.51 2.36 16.09
N ILE A 134 -5.18 2.62 14.81
CA ILE A 134 -3.82 2.93 14.35
C ILE A 134 -3.91 4.02 13.28
N TYR A 135 -3.16 5.09 13.44
CA TYR A 135 -3.05 6.13 12.41
C TYR A 135 -1.66 6.18 11.80
N LYS A 136 -1.62 6.26 10.47
CA LYS A 136 -0.41 6.58 9.72
C LYS A 136 -0.39 8.08 9.41
N ILE A 137 0.59 8.80 9.97
CA ILE A 137 0.69 10.24 9.88
C ILE A 137 1.71 10.62 8.83
N LYS A 138 1.29 11.32 7.79
CA LYS A 138 2.21 11.87 6.79
C LYS A 138 2.88 13.11 7.35
N VAL A 139 4.22 13.15 7.25
CA VAL A 139 5.09 14.22 7.72
C VAL A 139 6.06 14.64 6.61
N GLY A 140 7.08 15.44 6.93
CA GLY A 140 8.04 15.99 5.96
C GLY A 140 7.84 17.50 5.79
N THR A 141 7.49 18.17 6.87
CA THR A 141 7.33 19.63 6.99
C THR A 141 8.26 20.17 8.08
N ALA A 142 8.29 21.48 8.25
CA ALA A 142 9.02 22.08 9.36
C ALA A 142 8.35 21.83 10.74
N ASP A 143 7.07 21.44 10.74
CA ASP A 143 6.22 21.36 11.94
C ASP A 143 5.93 19.91 12.38
N ASP A 144 6.68 18.92 11.90
CA ASP A 144 6.41 17.50 12.09
C ASP A 144 6.17 17.09 13.55
N ILE A 145 7.01 17.57 14.48
CA ILE A 145 6.82 17.29 15.92
C ILE A 145 5.56 17.96 16.46
N ALA A 146 5.27 19.20 16.06
CA ALA A 146 4.06 19.89 16.50
C ALA A 146 2.80 19.18 16.00
N ILE A 147 2.80 18.68 14.76
CA ILE A 147 1.73 17.87 14.18
C ILE A 147 1.51 16.60 15.01
N VAL A 148 2.54 15.79 15.18
CA VAL A 148 2.41 14.49 15.91
C VAL A 148 2.02 14.70 17.36
N LYS A 149 2.56 15.72 18.03
CA LYS A 149 2.18 16.10 19.39
C LYS A 149 0.70 16.46 19.49
N ALA A 150 0.20 17.32 18.62
CA ALA A 150 -1.20 17.73 18.62
C ALA A 150 -2.13 16.54 18.35
N LEU A 151 -1.76 15.59 17.47
CA LEU A 151 -2.51 14.38 17.25
C LEU A 151 -2.49 13.48 18.48
N ARG A 152 -1.32 13.29 19.11
CA ARG A 152 -1.17 12.48 20.33
C ARG A 152 -2.01 13.03 21.49
N GLU A 153 -2.13 14.33 21.66
CA GLU A 153 -2.98 14.97 22.67
C GLU A 153 -4.48 14.68 22.48
N ASN A 154 -4.87 14.19 21.29
CA ASN A 154 -6.27 13.91 20.93
C ASN A 154 -6.59 12.43 20.75
N THR A 155 -5.63 11.50 20.93
CA THR A 155 -5.87 10.05 20.78
C THR A 155 -4.85 9.21 21.55
N ASP A 156 -5.29 8.03 22.04
CA ASP A 156 -4.43 6.98 22.58
C ASP A 156 -4.12 5.89 21.53
N ALA A 157 -4.59 6.03 20.28
CA ALA A 157 -4.35 5.09 19.20
C ALA A 157 -2.84 4.98 18.89
N VAL A 158 -2.43 3.88 18.28
CA VAL A 158 -1.05 3.73 17.78
C VAL A 158 -0.80 4.76 16.69
N LEU A 159 0.34 5.44 16.74
CA LEU A 159 0.78 6.38 15.70
C LEU A 159 1.98 5.80 14.97
N ARG A 160 1.90 5.76 13.64
CA ARG A 160 3.00 5.48 12.71
C ARG A 160 3.29 6.73 11.92
N VAL A 161 4.55 6.98 11.59
CA VAL A 161 4.97 8.18 10.86
C VAL A 161 5.57 7.78 9.53
N ASP A 162 5.17 8.47 8.46
CA ASP A 162 5.74 8.30 7.13
C ASP A 162 6.26 9.65 6.61
N ALA A 163 7.57 9.74 6.48
CA ALA A 163 8.26 10.94 6.01
C ALA A 163 8.34 11.04 4.49
N ASN A 164 8.03 9.98 3.75
CA ASN A 164 8.14 9.92 2.29
C ASN A 164 9.48 10.47 1.76
N ALA A 165 10.58 10.08 2.39
CA ALA A 165 11.95 10.49 2.03
C ALA A 165 12.19 12.00 2.10
N ALA A 166 11.56 12.71 3.04
CA ALA A 166 11.64 14.16 3.12
C ALA A 166 12.77 14.65 4.03
N TRP A 167 13.31 13.83 4.94
CA TRP A 167 14.34 14.25 5.88
C TRP A 167 15.75 13.98 5.34
N ASP A 168 16.69 14.78 5.82
CA ASP A 168 18.12 14.43 5.81
C ASP A 168 18.51 13.74 7.12
N ILE A 169 19.75 13.24 7.19
CA ILE A 169 20.24 12.47 8.35
C ILE A 169 20.23 13.32 9.64
N GLU A 170 20.59 14.60 9.58
CA GLU A 170 20.62 15.48 10.75
C GLU A 170 19.22 15.70 11.30
N THR A 171 18.26 15.96 10.42
CA THR A 171 16.83 16.08 10.75
C THR A 171 16.30 14.79 11.36
N ALA A 172 16.56 13.64 10.74
CA ALA A 172 16.08 12.35 11.21
C ALA A 172 16.62 12.02 12.62
N LEU A 173 17.92 12.21 12.85
CA LEU A 173 18.56 11.97 14.17
C LEU A 173 17.97 12.90 15.25
N LYS A 174 17.50 14.08 14.91
CA LYS A 174 16.87 15.01 15.83
C LYS A 174 15.41 14.67 16.10
N LEU A 175 14.64 14.32 15.06
CA LEU A 175 13.18 14.14 15.16
C LEU A 175 12.79 12.78 15.75
N ILE A 176 13.50 11.69 15.42
CA ILE A 176 13.14 10.34 15.84
C ILE A 176 13.08 10.17 17.37
N PRO A 177 14.05 10.65 18.16
CA PRO A 177 13.95 10.60 19.62
C PRO A 177 12.75 11.38 20.22
N GLU A 178 12.33 12.47 19.55
CA GLU A 178 11.14 13.22 19.98
C GLU A 178 9.85 12.49 19.61
N LEU A 179 9.79 11.83 18.45
CA LEU A 179 8.69 10.97 18.04
C LEU A 179 8.53 9.76 18.97
N ASP A 180 9.64 9.17 19.40
CA ASP A 180 9.66 8.07 20.37
C ASP A 180 9.03 8.49 21.70
N LYS A 181 9.37 9.67 22.23
CA LYS A 181 8.75 10.25 23.45
C LYS A 181 7.23 10.48 23.28
N LEU A 182 6.76 10.69 22.06
CA LEU A 182 5.34 10.81 21.73
C LEU A 182 4.65 9.45 21.53
N GLY A 183 5.36 8.33 21.69
CA GLY A 183 4.84 6.98 21.56
C GLY A 183 4.52 6.58 20.10
N VAL A 184 5.31 7.07 19.15
CA VAL A 184 5.25 6.61 17.76
C VAL A 184 5.79 5.17 17.69
N GLU A 185 5.12 4.29 16.94
CA GLU A 185 5.49 2.88 16.82
C GLU A 185 6.66 2.64 15.85
N LEU A 186 6.68 3.35 14.74
CA LEU A 186 7.69 3.21 13.68
C LEU A 186 7.77 4.47 12.79
N VAL A 187 8.89 4.58 12.08
CA VAL A 187 9.09 5.61 11.04
C VAL A 187 9.31 4.94 9.69
N GLU A 188 8.50 5.31 8.70
CA GLU A 188 8.60 4.85 7.33
C GLU A 188 9.38 5.86 6.49
N GLN A 189 10.34 5.37 5.69
CA GLN A 189 11.19 6.07 4.74
C GLN A 189 11.62 7.48 5.18
N PRO A 190 12.46 7.60 6.21
CA PRO A 190 12.90 8.91 6.69
C PRO A 190 13.75 9.66 5.66
N LEU A 191 14.77 8.99 5.08
CA LEU A 191 15.77 9.59 4.18
C LEU A 191 15.45 9.31 2.71
N ALA A 192 16.13 10.05 1.82
CA ALA A 192 16.07 9.80 0.39
C ALA A 192 16.37 8.33 0.06
N LYS A 193 15.66 7.78 -0.92
CA LYS A 193 15.69 6.33 -1.24
C LYS A 193 17.09 5.78 -1.54
N ASP A 194 18.00 6.63 -1.99
CA ASP A 194 19.37 6.26 -2.38
C ASP A 194 20.43 6.65 -1.32
N ASP A 195 20.02 7.23 -0.20
CA ASP A 195 20.91 7.60 0.91
C ASP A 195 21.19 6.40 1.83
N TRP A 196 21.89 5.41 1.30
CA TRP A 196 22.24 4.18 2.04
C TRP A 196 23.23 4.41 3.16
N GLU A 197 24.14 5.37 3.01
CA GLU A 197 25.13 5.70 4.06
C GLU A 197 24.43 6.39 5.25
N GLY A 198 23.54 7.35 4.97
CA GLY A 198 22.70 7.96 6.01
C GLY A 198 21.82 6.92 6.69
N MET A 199 21.15 6.03 5.93
CA MET A 199 20.33 4.97 6.49
C MET A 199 21.11 3.99 7.36
N LYS A 200 22.34 3.66 6.99
CA LYS A 200 23.23 2.79 7.80
C LYS A 200 23.60 3.39 9.15
N ILE A 201 23.79 4.72 9.19
CA ILE A 201 24.00 5.46 10.44
C ILE A 201 22.70 5.45 11.24
N LEU A 202 21.60 5.85 10.61
CA LEU A 202 20.30 5.97 11.25
C LEU A 202 19.80 4.63 11.81
N TYR A 203 20.02 3.53 11.11
CA TYR A 203 19.67 2.18 11.57
C TYR A 203 20.29 1.83 12.94
N LYS A 204 21.51 2.31 13.22
CA LYS A 204 22.23 2.05 14.48
C LYS A 204 21.79 2.99 15.60
N GLU A 205 21.48 4.23 15.26
CA GLU A 205 21.22 5.30 16.23
C GLU A 205 19.74 5.48 16.54
N SER A 206 18.84 4.95 15.67
CA SER A 206 17.40 5.15 15.81
C SER A 206 16.84 4.43 17.03
N THR A 207 16.04 5.15 17.82
CA THR A 207 15.26 4.59 18.93
C THR A 207 13.94 3.95 18.47
N LEU A 208 13.54 4.18 17.22
CA LEU A 208 12.32 3.64 16.61
C LEU A 208 12.64 2.69 15.44
N PRO A 209 11.83 1.67 15.22
CA PRO A 209 11.94 0.84 14.01
C PRO A 209 11.79 1.67 12.72
N LEU A 210 12.66 1.43 11.76
CA LEU A 210 12.70 2.10 10.45
C LEU A 210 12.20 1.15 9.36
N TYR A 211 11.29 1.59 8.51
CA TYR A 211 10.71 0.81 7.42
C TYR A 211 11.03 1.42 6.05
N ALA A 212 11.47 0.58 5.11
CA ALA A 212 11.77 0.99 3.74
C ALA A 212 10.51 0.96 2.88
N ASP A 213 10.17 2.08 2.22
CA ASP A 213 9.14 2.15 1.16
C ASP A 213 9.78 2.42 -0.20
N GLU A 214 10.25 3.63 -0.44
CA GLU A 214 10.86 4.03 -1.72
C GLU A 214 12.21 3.34 -1.97
N SER A 215 12.88 2.89 -0.92
CA SER A 215 14.14 2.13 -1.00
C SER A 215 13.93 0.64 -1.29
N CYS A 216 12.69 0.11 -1.18
CA CYS A 216 12.33 -1.30 -1.41
C CYS A 216 11.21 -1.41 -2.44
N VAL A 217 11.57 -1.55 -3.70
CA VAL A 217 10.62 -1.57 -4.84
C VAL A 217 10.39 -2.97 -5.36
N ILE A 218 11.45 -3.76 -5.56
CA ILE A 218 11.43 -5.10 -6.15
C ILE A 218 12.14 -6.13 -5.25
N GLU A 219 12.05 -7.40 -5.60
CA GLU A 219 12.59 -8.52 -4.81
C GLU A 219 14.08 -8.37 -4.45
N SER A 220 14.91 -7.91 -5.39
CA SER A 220 16.34 -7.72 -5.16
C SER A 220 16.68 -6.64 -4.15
N ASP A 221 15.75 -5.71 -3.86
CA ASP A 221 15.98 -4.62 -2.91
C ASP A 221 15.91 -5.11 -1.45
N VAL A 222 15.23 -6.23 -1.19
CA VAL A 222 15.05 -6.76 0.17
C VAL A 222 16.39 -7.02 0.86
N GLU A 223 17.33 -7.68 0.17
CA GLU A 223 18.67 -7.93 0.73
C GLU A 223 19.43 -6.64 0.99
N ARG A 224 19.27 -5.64 0.13
CA ARG A 224 19.90 -4.34 0.31
C ARG A 224 19.35 -3.57 1.49
N CYS A 225 18.06 -3.73 1.79
CA CYS A 225 17.40 -3.10 2.95
C CYS A 225 17.88 -3.73 4.29
N HIS A 226 18.36 -4.96 4.29
CA HIS A 226 18.89 -5.61 5.49
C HIS A 226 20.07 -4.81 6.08
N ASN A 227 20.07 -4.61 7.40
CA ASN A 227 21.03 -3.76 8.15
C ASN A 227 20.99 -2.25 7.81
N HIS A 228 19.97 -1.80 7.05
CA HIS A 228 19.65 -0.40 6.81
C HIS A 228 18.27 -0.05 7.34
N PHE A 229 17.36 -1.03 7.39
CA PHE A 229 15.99 -0.90 7.87
C PHE A 229 15.63 -2.10 8.76
N HIS A 230 14.73 -1.89 9.70
CA HIS A 230 14.19 -2.94 10.58
C HIS A 230 13.05 -3.71 9.92
N GLY A 231 12.42 -3.10 8.92
CA GLY A 231 11.34 -3.67 8.14
C GLY A 231 11.24 -3.08 6.74
N ILE A 232 10.39 -3.68 5.92
CA ILE A 232 10.09 -3.22 4.56
C ILE A 232 8.60 -3.00 4.38
N ASN A 233 8.22 -2.02 3.54
CA ASN A 233 6.86 -1.82 3.07
C ASN A 233 6.74 -2.26 1.61
N ILE A 234 6.15 -3.43 1.42
CA ILE A 234 5.87 -4.00 0.10
C ILE A 234 4.59 -3.35 -0.44
N LYS A 235 4.63 -2.84 -1.67
CA LYS A 235 3.43 -2.40 -2.38
C LYS A 235 3.28 -3.23 -3.65
N LEU A 236 2.12 -3.88 -3.82
CA LEU A 236 1.87 -4.82 -4.92
C LEU A 236 2.15 -4.17 -6.28
N THR A 237 1.74 -2.92 -6.43
CA THR A 237 1.98 -2.15 -7.65
C THR A 237 3.47 -1.96 -7.94
N LYS A 238 4.31 -1.71 -6.93
CA LYS A 238 5.77 -1.57 -7.11
C LYS A 238 6.43 -2.87 -7.53
N CYS A 239 6.12 -3.96 -6.84
CA CYS A 239 6.82 -5.23 -6.98
C CYS A 239 6.24 -6.16 -8.06
N SER A 240 5.25 -5.72 -8.83
CA SER A 240 4.60 -6.49 -9.91
C SER A 240 3.57 -7.54 -9.44
N GLY A 241 2.96 -7.36 -8.26
CA GLY A 241 1.81 -8.14 -7.84
C GLY A 241 2.04 -9.07 -6.65
N ILE A 242 1.11 -10.00 -6.47
CA ILE A 242 1.06 -10.93 -5.32
C ILE A 242 2.21 -11.94 -5.37
N THR A 243 2.54 -12.43 -6.58
CA THR A 243 3.60 -13.45 -6.77
C THR A 243 4.95 -12.98 -6.25
N PRO A 244 5.50 -11.83 -6.69
CA PRO A 244 6.75 -11.32 -6.13
C PRO A 244 6.60 -10.84 -4.68
N ALA A 245 5.46 -10.25 -4.30
CA ALA A 245 5.24 -9.85 -2.92
C ALA A 245 5.40 -11.01 -1.93
N ARG A 246 4.89 -12.20 -2.28
CA ARG A 246 5.06 -13.41 -1.47
C ARG A 246 6.52 -13.81 -1.31
N ARG A 247 7.32 -13.70 -2.38
CA ARG A 247 8.76 -13.99 -2.29
C ARG A 247 9.49 -12.95 -1.44
N MET A 248 9.13 -11.66 -1.58
CA MET A 248 9.67 -10.58 -0.73
C MET A 248 9.34 -10.80 0.76
N ILE A 249 8.10 -11.20 1.09
CA ILE A 249 7.68 -11.54 2.46
C ILE A 249 8.56 -12.66 3.03
N ASN A 250 8.74 -13.74 2.27
CA ASN A 250 9.56 -14.88 2.72
C ASN A 250 11.01 -14.45 2.90
N LYS A 251 11.58 -13.71 1.94
CA LYS A 251 12.95 -13.22 2.01
C LYS A 251 13.20 -12.28 3.20
N ALA A 252 12.26 -11.36 3.46
CA ALA A 252 12.37 -10.49 4.63
C ALA A 252 12.37 -11.27 5.95
N LYS A 253 11.51 -12.29 6.07
CA LYS A 253 11.48 -13.17 7.23
C LYS A 253 12.76 -14.00 7.41
N GLU A 254 13.36 -14.48 6.31
CA GLU A 254 14.68 -15.16 6.34
C GLU A 254 15.78 -14.25 6.86
N LEU A 255 15.64 -12.93 6.67
CA LEU A 255 16.57 -11.91 7.14
C LEU A 255 16.18 -11.30 8.50
N ASP A 256 15.18 -11.88 9.18
CA ASP A 256 14.63 -11.39 10.47
C ASP A 256 14.13 -9.93 10.41
N MET A 257 13.66 -9.51 9.24
CA MET A 257 13.07 -8.20 9.01
C MET A 257 11.55 -8.25 9.18
N LYS A 258 10.97 -7.18 9.72
CA LYS A 258 9.53 -6.99 9.79
C LYS A 258 8.96 -6.67 8.41
N VAL A 259 7.69 -7.03 8.20
CA VAL A 259 7.01 -6.82 6.92
C VAL A 259 5.74 -5.99 7.12
N MET A 260 5.66 -4.90 6.38
CA MET A 260 4.44 -4.17 6.09
C MET A 260 4.05 -4.42 4.63
N VAL A 261 2.75 -4.47 4.35
CA VAL A 261 2.23 -4.31 2.98
C VAL A 261 1.40 -3.05 2.93
N GLY A 262 1.78 -2.15 2.04
CA GLY A 262 1.11 -0.87 1.86
C GLY A 262 0.36 -0.77 0.53
N CYS A 263 -0.43 0.30 0.40
CA CYS A 263 -1.19 0.62 -0.80
C CYS A 263 -0.64 1.86 -1.54
N MET A 264 -1.17 2.07 -2.74
CA MET A 264 -1.03 3.29 -3.53
C MET A 264 -2.38 3.99 -3.70
N ASN A 265 -3.25 3.89 -2.66
CA ASN A 265 -4.63 4.35 -2.65
C ASN A 265 -5.49 3.67 -3.73
N GLU A 266 -5.32 2.35 -3.89
CA GLU A 266 -6.12 1.52 -4.77
C GLU A 266 -7.59 1.48 -4.34
N SER A 267 -8.45 1.06 -5.29
CA SER A 267 -9.83 0.69 -5.02
C SER A 267 -9.92 -0.61 -4.19
N THR A 268 -11.13 -1.02 -3.89
CA THR A 268 -11.39 -2.35 -3.28
C THR A 268 -10.78 -3.50 -4.08
N VAL A 269 -10.53 -3.37 -5.37
CA VAL A 269 -9.89 -4.44 -6.18
C VAL A 269 -8.46 -4.68 -5.70
N GLY A 270 -7.62 -3.66 -5.67
CA GLY A 270 -6.22 -3.77 -5.21
C GLY A 270 -6.13 -4.06 -3.71
N SER A 271 -6.95 -3.38 -2.91
CA SER A 271 -6.96 -3.59 -1.45
C SER A 271 -7.42 -5.01 -1.07
N SER A 272 -8.33 -5.63 -1.83
CA SER A 272 -8.69 -7.04 -1.61
C SER A 272 -7.50 -7.98 -1.88
N ALA A 273 -6.63 -7.66 -2.84
CA ALA A 273 -5.42 -8.44 -3.07
C ALA A 273 -4.46 -8.35 -1.87
N ILE A 274 -4.28 -7.15 -1.30
CA ILE A 274 -3.49 -6.93 -0.08
C ILE A 274 -4.08 -7.72 1.09
N ALA A 275 -5.40 -7.71 1.26
CA ALA A 275 -6.09 -8.41 2.35
C ALA A 275 -5.72 -9.89 2.45
N HIS A 276 -5.47 -10.56 1.32
CA HIS A 276 -5.07 -11.97 1.32
C HIS A 276 -3.62 -12.23 1.75
N LEU A 277 -2.82 -11.19 1.96
CA LEU A 277 -1.47 -11.28 2.52
C LEU A 277 -1.42 -11.03 4.03
N LEU A 278 -2.49 -10.53 4.64
CA LEU A 278 -2.54 -10.14 6.06
C LEU A 278 -2.06 -11.23 7.04
N PRO A 279 -2.38 -12.53 6.86
CA PRO A 279 -1.92 -13.57 7.77
C PRO A 279 -0.40 -13.78 7.80
N PHE A 280 0.32 -13.18 6.86
CA PHE A 280 1.76 -13.43 6.63
C PHE A 280 2.65 -12.23 6.94
N ILE A 281 2.10 -11.12 7.45
CA ILE A 281 2.80 -9.85 7.63
C ILE A 281 2.58 -9.28 9.03
N ASP A 282 3.42 -8.35 9.43
CA ASP A 282 3.36 -7.73 10.77
C ASP A 282 2.48 -6.47 10.78
N HIS A 283 2.52 -5.67 9.70
CA HIS A 283 1.80 -4.40 9.59
C HIS A 283 1.13 -4.25 8.23
N VAL A 284 0.07 -3.44 8.17
CA VAL A 284 -0.64 -3.17 6.91
C VAL A 284 -1.13 -1.72 6.85
N ASP A 285 -1.01 -1.14 5.66
CA ASP A 285 -1.53 0.16 5.25
C ASP A 285 -2.32 -0.05 3.96
N MET A 286 -3.63 -0.34 4.07
CA MET A 286 -4.49 -0.69 2.93
C MET A 286 -5.81 0.10 2.95
N ASP A 287 -5.77 1.30 3.44
CA ASP A 287 -6.92 2.16 3.66
C ASP A 287 -7.42 2.91 2.40
N GLY A 288 -6.84 2.62 1.22
CA GLY A 288 -7.22 3.27 -0.04
C GLY A 288 -8.73 3.43 -0.23
N PRO A 289 -9.56 2.36 -0.11
CA PRO A 289 -11.02 2.46 -0.25
C PRO A 289 -11.68 3.41 0.76
N LEU A 290 -11.10 3.60 1.94
CA LEU A 290 -11.64 4.52 2.95
C LEU A 290 -11.38 5.99 2.60
N LEU A 291 -10.32 6.26 1.85
CA LEU A 291 -9.94 7.59 1.40
C LEU A 291 -10.72 8.04 0.14
N LEU A 292 -11.32 7.10 -0.59
CA LEU A 292 -12.08 7.37 -1.81
C LEU A 292 -13.50 7.86 -1.51
N GLU A 293 -13.99 8.80 -2.33
CA GLU A 293 -15.39 9.24 -2.30
C GLU A 293 -16.33 8.16 -2.84
N GLU A 294 -15.90 7.50 -3.92
CA GLU A 294 -16.62 6.43 -4.62
C GLU A 294 -15.65 5.31 -4.99
N ASP A 295 -16.14 4.07 -5.02
CA ASP A 295 -15.35 2.90 -5.40
C ASP A 295 -15.97 2.18 -6.62
N VAL A 296 -15.15 1.50 -7.39
CA VAL A 296 -15.54 0.75 -8.59
C VAL A 296 -15.87 -0.71 -8.31
N ALA A 297 -15.68 -1.15 -7.07
CA ALA A 297 -15.90 -2.53 -6.64
C ALA A 297 -16.39 -2.60 -5.19
N THR A 298 -16.88 -3.77 -4.82
CA THR A 298 -17.13 -4.17 -3.43
C THR A 298 -16.42 -5.50 -3.16
N GLY A 299 -16.13 -5.80 -1.88
CA GLY A 299 -15.42 -7.03 -1.52
C GLY A 299 -15.11 -7.10 -0.04
N ILE A 300 -13.95 -6.59 0.34
CA ILE A 300 -13.57 -6.48 1.75
C ILE A 300 -14.38 -5.38 2.45
N ASN A 301 -14.46 -5.47 3.76
CA ASN A 301 -14.97 -4.40 4.62
C ASN A 301 -13.99 -4.10 5.75
N TYR A 302 -14.17 -2.94 6.38
CA TYR A 302 -13.32 -2.44 7.45
C TYR A 302 -14.15 -2.23 8.72
N ASP A 303 -13.80 -2.97 9.76
CA ASP A 303 -14.40 -2.83 11.08
C ASP A 303 -13.32 -2.43 12.11
N TYR A 304 -13.21 -1.14 12.35
CA TYR A 304 -12.21 -0.58 13.27
C TYR A 304 -10.80 -1.16 13.05
N GLY A 305 -10.34 -1.11 11.80
CA GLY A 305 -9.04 -1.62 11.35
C GLY A 305 -9.00 -3.13 11.07
N LYS A 306 -9.98 -3.91 11.51
CA LYS A 306 -10.10 -5.32 11.15
C LYS A 306 -10.68 -5.45 9.74
N ILE A 307 -10.13 -6.39 8.99
CA ILE A 307 -10.59 -6.65 7.62
C ILE A 307 -11.51 -7.86 7.61
N GLY A 308 -12.75 -7.62 7.15
CA GLY A 308 -13.72 -8.67 6.85
C GLY A 308 -13.65 -9.05 5.37
N TYR A 309 -13.71 -10.35 5.09
CA TYR A 309 -13.71 -10.89 3.72
C TYR A 309 -15.13 -11.20 3.28
N SER A 310 -15.46 -10.96 1.99
CA SER A 310 -16.71 -11.46 1.42
C SER A 310 -16.69 -13.00 1.33
N ASP A 311 -17.86 -13.63 1.20
CA ASP A 311 -17.96 -15.09 1.06
C ASP A 311 -17.59 -15.58 -0.35
N ALA A 312 -17.45 -14.69 -1.31
CA ALA A 312 -17.12 -15.05 -2.69
C ALA A 312 -15.68 -15.61 -2.79
N PRO A 313 -15.43 -16.58 -3.69
CA PRO A 313 -14.11 -17.14 -3.95
C PRO A 313 -13.18 -16.13 -4.63
N GLY A 314 -11.90 -16.48 -4.74
CA GLY A 314 -10.86 -15.62 -5.30
C GLY A 314 -10.43 -14.57 -4.30
N LEU A 315 -10.38 -13.33 -4.75
CA LEU A 315 -10.15 -12.14 -3.90
C LEU A 315 -11.44 -11.63 -3.25
N GLY A 316 -12.58 -12.26 -3.54
CA GLY A 316 -13.86 -11.88 -2.99
C GLY A 316 -14.44 -10.58 -3.53
N ILE A 317 -13.94 -10.10 -4.66
CA ILE A 317 -14.35 -8.83 -5.27
C ILE A 317 -15.54 -8.99 -6.21
N ASN A 318 -16.40 -7.97 -6.20
CA ASN A 318 -17.44 -7.76 -7.18
C ASN A 318 -17.17 -6.41 -7.88
N TYR A 319 -16.53 -6.47 -9.04
CA TYR A 319 -16.25 -5.29 -9.87
C TYR A 319 -17.52 -4.87 -10.62
N THR A 320 -17.92 -3.63 -10.50
CA THR A 320 -19.13 -3.11 -11.13
C THR A 320 -18.83 -2.18 -12.29
N GLY A 321 -17.62 -1.66 -12.39
CA GLY A 321 -17.21 -0.67 -13.40
C GLY A 321 -17.88 0.70 -13.27
N VAL A 322 -18.76 0.84 -12.30
CA VAL A 322 -19.52 2.07 -12.03
C VAL A 322 -19.19 2.50 -10.61
N PHE A 323 -18.88 3.78 -10.44
CA PHE A 323 -18.66 4.34 -9.11
C PHE A 323 -19.92 4.13 -8.25
N LYS A 324 -19.73 3.49 -7.10
CA LYS A 324 -20.75 3.35 -6.07
C LYS A 324 -20.39 4.25 -4.90
N LYS A 325 -21.37 5.04 -4.48
CA LYS A 325 -21.28 5.91 -3.28
C LYS A 325 -21.24 5.08 -2.01
#